data_9d2c379ccb71eb30dd142c4af51c8f54
#
_entry.id   9d2c379ccb71eb30dd142c4af51c8f54
#
_cell.length_a   1.000
_cell.length_b   1.000
_cell.length_c   1.000
_cell.angle_alpha   90.00
_cell.angle_beta   90.00
_cell.angle_gamma   90.00
#
_symmetry.space_group_name_H-M   'P 1'
#
loop_
_entity.id
_entity.type
_entity.pdbx_description
1 polymer ?
#
loop_
_entity_poly.entity_id
_entity_poly.type
_entity_poly.pdbx_seq_one_letter_code
_entity_poly.pdbx_strand_id
1 'polypeptide(L)'
;MNKKMSLRMKLFVLITLVVIITFSSVSTIVSYRSIGMAREDAFALADEMSVKYSYEIRAELQAARVTSESLMTVFKTLIERGEADRDTLNTILQNSLRQKEYIISFCVAFEPNKLDGKDAEYAGQYPLYGKSGRYAPYWSLQNGEIDVEPLEDFDNDVWYAGARDTGGEYITDPFFYEVQGTPVLMTSLVFPIIIDGDFIGIVS
;
A
#
# COMPACT_ATOMS: atom_id res chain seq x y z
N MET A 1 -3.05 67.41 47.58
CA MET A 1 -2.42 68.34 46.63
C MET A 1 -2.51 67.75 45.21
N ASN A 2 -3.53 68.17 44.44
CA ASN A 2 -3.67 67.80 43.02
C ASN A 2 -2.71 68.62 42.16
N LYS A 3 -1.55 68.05 41.80
CA LYS A 3 -0.60 68.73 40.91
C LYS A 3 -1.23 68.74 39.50
N LYS A 4 -1.72 69.92 39.06
CA LYS A 4 -2.27 70.07 37.72
C LYS A 4 -1.16 69.84 36.68
N MET A 5 -1.33 68.82 35.84
CA MET A 5 -0.38 68.48 34.74
C MET A 5 -0.21 69.70 33.79
N SER A 6 1.05 69.99 33.41
CA SER A 6 1.33 71.03 32.45
C SER A 6 0.70 70.74 31.09
N LEU A 7 0.39 71.78 30.28
CA LEU A 7 -0.20 71.63 28.96
C LEU A 7 0.66 70.75 28.04
N ARG A 8 1.99 70.87 28.09
CA ARG A 8 2.94 70.01 27.36
C ARG A 8 2.82 68.52 27.71
N MET A 9 2.64 68.20 28.98
CA MET A 9 2.49 66.82 29.48
C MET A 9 1.15 66.24 28.99
N LYS A 10 0.07 67.01 28.99
CA LYS A 10 -1.25 66.57 28.47
C LYS A 10 -1.19 66.29 26.99
N LEU A 11 -0.50 67.15 26.22
CA LEU A 11 -0.37 66.97 24.77
C LEU A 11 0.48 65.73 24.43
N PHE A 12 1.56 65.52 25.16
CA PHE A 12 2.43 64.35 25.02
C PHE A 12 1.67 63.06 25.30
N VAL A 13 0.93 62.97 26.40
CA VAL A 13 0.09 61.81 26.76
C VAL A 13 -0.96 61.51 25.69
N LEU A 14 -1.62 62.57 25.19
CA LEU A 14 -2.64 62.45 24.12
C LEU A 14 -2.05 61.87 22.83
N ILE A 15 -0.91 62.41 22.37
CA ILE A 15 -0.24 61.91 21.16
C ILE A 15 0.19 60.45 21.33
N THR A 16 0.81 60.13 22.45
CA THR A 16 1.27 58.78 22.74
C THR A 16 0.07 57.77 22.76
N LEU A 17 -1.04 58.17 23.35
CA LEU A 17 -2.25 57.36 23.40
C LEU A 17 -2.86 57.10 22.02
N VAL A 18 -2.88 58.13 21.15
CA VAL A 18 -3.34 58.00 19.75
C VAL A 18 -2.41 57.06 18.99
N VAL A 19 -1.10 57.18 19.14
CA VAL A 19 -0.12 56.28 18.47
C VAL A 19 -0.29 54.84 18.92
N ILE A 20 -0.45 54.62 20.21
CA ILE A 20 -0.67 53.27 20.76
C ILE A 20 -1.97 52.64 20.21
N ILE A 21 -3.06 53.40 20.18
CA ILE A 21 -4.36 52.93 19.67
C ILE A 21 -4.26 52.57 18.17
N THR A 22 -3.67 53.46 17.37
CA THR A 22 -3.54 53.21 15.93
C THR A 22 -2.63 52.02 15.63
N PHE A 23 -1.48 51.91 16.31
CA PHE A 23 -0.58 50.78 16.15
C PHE A 23 -1.23 49.45 16.58
N SER A 24 -1.92 49.42 17.72
CA SER A 24 -2.64 48.25 18.20
C SER A 24 -3.73 47.82 17.24
N SER A 25 -4.49 48.77 16.69
CA SER A 25 -5.57 48.47 15.73
C SER A 25 -5.00 47.88 14.43
N VAL A 26 -3.94 48.48 13.87
CA VAL A 26 -3.28 47.97 12.67
C VAL A 26 -2.70 46.57 12.92
N SER A 27 -1.99 46.38 14.04
CA SER A 27 -1.41 45.08 14.40
C SER A 27 -2.45 44.01 14.55
N THR A 28 -3.59 44.32 15.16
CA THR A 28 -4.71 43.35 15.31
C THR A 28 -5.30 42.97 13.96
N ILE A 29 -5.53 43.94 13.08
CA ILE A 29 -6.09 43.66 11.74
C ILE A 29 -5.11 42.82 10.91
N VAL A 30 -3.83 43.17 10.91
CA VAL A 30 -2.79 42.40 10.18
C VAL A 30 -2.69 40.98 10.72
N SER A 31 -2.65 40.81 12.04
CA SER A 31 -2.60 39.48 12.66
C SER A 31 -3.81 38.62 12.28
N TYR A 32 -5.01 39.20 12.33
CA TYR A 32 -6.24 38.49 11.98
C TYR A 32 -6.26 38.05 10.51
N ARG A 33 -5.84 38.93 9.59
CA ARG A 33 -5.73 38.58 8.17
C ARG A 33 -4.62 37.59 7.90
N SER A 34 -3.48 37.71 8.56
CA SER A 34 -2.37 36.78 8.39
C SER A 34 -2.72 35.37 8.86
N ILE A 35 -3.41 35.24 9.99
CA ILE A 35 -3.90 33.94 10.48
C ILE A 35 -4.94 33.35 9.50
N GLY A 36 -5.85 34.17 8.97
CA GLY A 36 -6.83 33.73 7.98
C GLY A 36 -6.17 33.18 6.71
N MET A 37 -5.26 33.96 6.11
CA MET A 37 -4.51 33.52 4.92
C MET A 37 -3.68 32.27 5.18
N ALA A 38 -2.92 32.21 6.29
CA ALA A 38 -2.13 31.05 6.62
C ALA A 38 -2.97 29.77 6.79
N ARG A 39 -4.21 29.92 7.30
CA ARG A 39 -5.14 28.80 7.42
C ARG A 39 -5.68 28.34 6.07
N GLU A 40 -6.06 29.28 5.20
CA GLU A 40 -6.52 28.99 3.84
C GLU A 40 -5.41 28.32 3.01
N ASP A 41 -4.19 28.86 3.08
CA ASP A 41 -3.00 28.29 2.42
C ASP A 41 -2.70 26.87 2.92
N ALA A 42 -2.81 26.63 4.24
CA ALA A 42 -2.61 25.31 4.82
C ALA A 42 -3.67 24.29 4.36
N PHE A 43 -4.94 24.70 4.25
CA PHE A 43 -5.98 23.81 3.71
C PHE A 43 -5.80 23.57 2.21
N ALA A 44 -5.45 24.60 1.43
CA ALA A 44 -5.20 24.44 0.01
C ALA A 44 -4.02 23.48 -0.25
N LEU A 45 -2.94 23.62 0.53
CA LEU A 45 -1.78 22.72 0.45
C LEU A 45 -2.17 21.28 0.85
N ALA A 46 -2.95 21.10 1.91
CA ALA A 46 -3.40 19.79 2.34
C ALA A 46 -4.27 19.10 1.27
N ASP A 47 -5.15 19.86 0.62
CA ASP A 47 -6.00 19.37 -0.48
C ASP A 47 -5.15 18.99 -1.69
N GLU A 48 -4.21 19.83 -2.11
CA GLU A 48 -3.27 19.54 -3.20
C GLU A 48 -2.44 18.27 -2.92
N MET A 49 -1.91 18.15 -1.70
CA MET A 49 -1.15 16.96 -1.28
C MET A 49 -2.04 15.70 -1.29
N SER A 50 -3.27 15.80 -0.82
CA SER A 50 -4.23 14.70 -0.82
C SER A 50 -4.53 14.21 -2.24
N VAL A 51 -4.78 15.13 -3.15
CA VAL A 51 -5.02 14.83 -4.56
C VAL A 51 -3.77 14.19 -5.19
N LYS A 52 -2.59 14.76 -4.96
CA LYS A 52 -1.32 14.21 -5.47
C LYS A 52 -1.09 12.77 -4.99
N TYR A 53 -1.16 12.53 -3.68
CA TYR A 53 -0.96 11.19 -3.12
C TYR A 53 -2.03 10.19 -3.60
N SER A 54 -3.26 10.64 -3.81
CA SER A 54 -4.30 9.77 -4.35
C SER A 54 -3.99 9.30 -5.78
N TYR A 55 -3.40 10.17 -6.60
CA TYR A 55 -2.95 9.80 -7.95
C TYR A 55 -1.74 8.86 -7.92
N GLU A 56 -0.76 9.10 -7.06
CA GLU A 56 0.42 8.24 -6.90
C GLU A 56 0.00 6.83 -6.47
N ILE A 57 -0.79 6.71 -5.40
CA ILE A 57 -1.30 5.42 -4.92
C ILE A 57 -2.12 4.70 -6.01
N ARG A 58 -2.98 5.43 -6.72
CA ARG A 58 -3.77 4.84 -7.81
C ARG A 58 -2.88 4.31 -8.94
N ALA A 59 -1.82 5.03 -9.30
CA ALA A 59 -0.89 4.61 -10.33
C ALA A 59 -0.13 3.34 -9.92
N GLU A 60 0.33 3.25 -8.68
CA GLU A 60 1.02 2.08 -8.14
C GLU A 60 0.09 0.85 -8.06
N LEU A 61 -1.14 1.02 -7.55
CA LEU A 61 -2.14 -0.04 -7.53
C LEU A 61 -2.50 -0.52 -8.94
N GLN A 62 -2.65 0.39 -9.89
CA GLN A 62 -2.93 0.03 -11.27
C GLN A 62 -1.77 -0.74 -11.91
N ALA A 63 -0.53 -0.34 -11.62
CA ALA A 63 0.64 -1.04 -12.12
C ALA A 63 0.81 -2.42 -11.47
N ALA A 64 0.54 -2.56 -10.19
CA ALA A 64 0.49 -3.85 -9.48
C ALA A 64 -0.60 -4.75 -10.08
N ARG A 65 -1.79 -4.20 -10.31
CA ARG A 65 -2.91 -4.91 -10.95
C ARG A 65 -2.53 -5.49 -12.31
N VAL A 66 -1.99 -4.65 -13.20
CA VAL A 66 -1.58 -5.08 -14.55
C VAL A 66 -0.50 -6.16 -14.49
N THR A 67 0.43 -6.04 -13.56
CA THR A 67 1.49 -7.04 -13.39
C THR A 67 0.93 -8.38 -12.91
N SER A 68 0.09 -8.39 -11.88
CA SER A 68 -0.53 -9.62 -11.35
C SER A 68 -1.48 -10.29 -12.34
N GLU A 69 -2.27 -9.51 -13.08
CA GLU A 69 -3.14 -10.00 -14.17
C GLU A 69 -2.33 -10.63 -15.30
N SER A 70 -1.18 -10.03 -15.64
CA SER A 70 -0.26 -10.58 -16.64
C SER A 70 0.35 -11.91 -16.17
N LEU A 71 0.80 -11.97 -14.92
CA LEU A 71 1.32 -13.21 -14.31
C LEU A 71 0.25 -14.31 -14.30
N MET A 72 -0.96 -13.99 -13.86
CA MET A 72 -2.10 -14.92 -13.86
C MET A 72 -2.35 -15.46 -15.27
N THR A 73 -2.35 -14.59 -16.29
CA THR A 73 -2.55 -14.98 -17.70
C THR A 73 -1.43 -15.90 -18.19
N VAL A 74 -0.17 -15.58 -17.88
CA VAL A 74 0.99 -16.42 -18.24
C VAL A 74 0.87 -17.79 -17.56
N PHE A 75 0.58 -17.84 -16.27
CA PHE A 75 0.47 -19.11 -15.53
C PHE A 75 -0.68 -19.95 -16.06
N LYS A 76 -1.85 -19.36 -16.26
CA LYS A 76 -2.99 -20.03 -16.89
C LYS A 76 -2.59 -20.64 -18.24
N THR A 77 -1.93 -19.88 -19.10
CA THR A 77 -1.50 -20.35 -20.42
C THR A 77 -0.53 -21.54 -20.31
N LEU A 78 0.46 -21.47 -19.42
CA LEU A 78 1.42 -22.56 -19.21
C LEU A 78 0.72 -23.84 -18.72
N ILE A 79 -0.27 -23.69 -17.81
CA ILE A 79 -1.04 -24.83 -17.29
C ILE A 79 -1.91 -25.45 -18.36
N GLU A 80 -2.67 -24.65 -19.13
CA GLU A 80 -3.50 -25.11 -20.23
C GLU A 80 -2.71 -25.87 -21.33
N ARG A 81 -1.42 -25.50 -21.50
CA ARG A 81 -0.50 -26.16 -22.44
C ARG A 81 0.20 -27.39 -21.86
N GLY A 82 0.07 -27.65 -20.55
CA GLY A 82 0.83 -28.68 -19.85
C GLY A 82 2.34 -28.40 -19.75
N GLU A 83 2.72 -27.12 -19.85
CA GLU A 83 4.11 -26.65 -19.81
C GLU A 83 4.46 -26.00 -18.46
N ALA A 84 3.53 -26.00 -17.50
CA ALA A 84 3.74 -25.42 -16.18
C ALA A 84 4.59 -26.35 -15.33
N ASP A 85 5.82 -25.94 -15.04
CA ASP A 85 6.67 -26.57 -14.04
C ASP A 85 6.99 -25.58 -12.91
N ARG A 86 7.22 -26.09 -11.70
CA ARG A 86 7.40 -25.29 -10.48
C ARG A 86 8.63 -24.39 -10.54
N ASP A 87 9.71 -24.83 -11.16
CA ASP A 87 10.95 -24.06 -11.26
C ASP A 87 10.80 -22.88 -12.23
N THR A 88 10.12 -23.11 -13.35
CA THR A 88 9.78 -22.05 -14.31
C THR A 88 8.88 -21.00 -13.65
N LEU A 89 7.81 -21.42 -12.93
CA LEU A 89 6.92 -20.50 -12.24
C LEU A 89 7.66 -19.71 -11.14
N ASN A 90 8.52 -20.35 -10.34
CA ASN A 90 9.35 -19.67 -9.35
C ASN A 90 10.29 -18.63 -10.00
N THR A 91 10.91 -18.99 -11.13
CA THR A 91 11.79 -18.07 -11.86
C THR A 91 11.04 -16.84 -12.37
N ILE A 92 9.83 -17.03 -12.88
CA ILE A 92 8.96 -15.92 -13.34
C ILE A 92 8.60 -15.00 -12.17
N LEU A 93 8.18 -15.55 -11.01
CA LEU A 93 7.83 -14.78 -9.83
C LEU A 93 9.01 -13.95 -9.32
N GLN A 94 10.19 -14.57 -9.15
CA GLN A 94 11.40 -13.90 -8.70
C GLN A 94 11.83 -12.76 -9.65
N ASN A 95 11.82 -13.02 -10.96
CA ASN A 95 12.21 -12.01 -11.94
C ASN A 95 11.21 -10.86 -11.98
N SER A 96 9.92 -11.13 -11.82
CA SER A 96 8.87 -10.11 -11.75
C SER A 96 9.01 -9.24 -10.50
N LEU A 97 9.33 -9.85 -9.36
CA LEU A 97 9.52 -9.14 -8.10
C LEU A 97 10.73 -8.19 -8.16
N ARG A 98 11.85 -8.61 -8.77
CA ARG A 98 13.06 -7.77 -8.92
C ARG A 98 12.84 -6.50 -9.75
N GLN A 99 11.83 -6.48 -10.61
CA GLN A 99 11.60 -5.37 -11.56
C GLN A 99 10.71 -4.26 -11.00
N LYS A 100 10.09 -4.45 -9.84
CA LYS A 100 9.02 -3.58 -9.33
C LYS A 100 9.27 -3.16 -7.88
N GLU A 101 9.83 -1.97 -7.68
CA GLU A 101 10.17 -1.45 -6.35
C GLU A 101 8.96 -1.24 -5.42
N TYR A 102 7.76 -1.04 -5.99
CA TYR A 102 6.52 -0.85 -5.22
C TYR A 102 5.80 -2.17 -4.85
N ILE A 103 6.25 -3.31 -5.37
CA ILE A 103 5.71 -4.64 -5.04
C ILE A 103 6.64 -5.28 -4.02
N ILE A 104 6.11 -5.59 -2.85
CA ILE A 104 6.86 -6.18 -1.73
C ILE A 104 6.95 -7.70 -1.90
N SER A 105 5.92 -8.31 -2.47
CA SER A 105 5.83 -9.77 -2.59
C SER A 105 4.98 -10.21 -3.78
N PHE A 106 5.25 -11.41 -4.25
CA PHE A 106 4.33 -12.19 -5.07
C PHE A 106 4.12 -13.55 -4.43
N CYS A 107 2.88 -13.98 -4.40
CA CYS A 107 2.58 -15.36 -4.10
C CYS A 107 1.66 -15.98 -5.13
N VAL A 108 1.74 -17.27 -5.22
CA VAL A 108 0.76 -18.12 -5.87
C VAL A 108 0.30 -19.16 -4.87
N ALA A 109 -0.94 -19.59 -4.98
CA ALA A 109 -1.44 -20.65 -4.14
C ALA A 109 -2.42 -21.51 -4.95
N PHE A 110 -2.06 -22.75 -5.17
CA PHE A 110 -2.90 -23.69 -5.94
C PHE A 110 -3.73 -24.57 -5.02
N GLU A 111 -4.89 -24.99 -5.47
CA GLU A 111 -5.64 -26.06 -4.85
C GLU A 111 -4.83 -27.36 -4.82
N PRO A 112 -5.04 -28.25 -3.84
CA PRO A 112 -4.25 -29.48 -3.72
C PRO A 112 -4.18 -30.27 -5.02
N ASN A 113 -2.97 -30.58 -5.47
CA ASN A 113 -2.64 -31.32 -6.70
C ASN A 113 -3.17 -30.69 -8.02
N LYS A 114 -3.64 -29.43 -8.00
CA LYS A 114 -4.22 -28.81 -9.21
C LYS A 114 -3.18 -28.22 -10.16
N LEU A 115 -1.93 -27.98 -9.74
CA LEU A 115 -0.90 -27.52 -10.65
C LEU A 115 -0.36 -28.65 -11.53
N ASP A 116 0.18 -29.71 -10.91
CA ASP A 116 0.93 -30.76 -11.60
C ASP A 116 0.65 -32.19 -11.05
N GLY A 117 -0.20 -32.31 -10.05
CA GLY A 117 -0.54 -33.58 -9.40
C GLY A 117 0.56 -34.16 -8.50
N LYS A 118 1.62 -33.39 -8.18
CA LYS A 118 2.85 -33.88 -7.53
C LYS A 118 3.07 -33.38 -6.11
N ASP A 119 2.06 -32.85 -5.45
CA ASP A 119 2.22 -32.28 -4.11
C ASP A 119 2.90 -33.28 -3.15
N ALA A 120 2.53 -34.53 -3.19
CA ALA A 120 3.13 -35.57 -2.33
C ALA A 120 4.66 -35.75 -2.55
N GLU A 121 5.15 -35.48 -3.77
CA GLU A 121 6.57 -35.60 -4.08
C GLU A 121 7.38 -34.44 -3.46
N TYR A 122 6.75 -33.28 -3.27
CA TYR A 122 7.35 -32.07 -2.74
C TYR A 122 7.10 -31.84 -1.24
N ALA A 123 6.32 -32.71 -0.59
CA ALA A 123 5.97 -32.56 0.81
C ALA A 123 7.22 -32.48 1.71
N GLY A 124 7.28 -31.44 2.52
CA GLY A 124 8.38 -31.18 3.46
C GLY A 124 9.68 -30.67 2.84
N GLN A 125 9.70 -30.30 1.56
CA GLN A 125 10.89 -29.72 0.90
C GLN A 125 10.94 -28.20 1.11
N TYR A 126 11.33 -27.76 2.29
CA TYR A 126 11.53 -26.35 2.63
C TYR A 126 12.73 -25.76 1.91
N PRO A 127 12.74 -24.41 1.63
CA PRO A 127 11.71 -23.40 2.03
C PRO A 127 10.58 -23.21 1.00
N LEU A 128 10.58 -23.89 -0.13
CA LEU A 128 9.63 -23.67 -1.22
C LEU A 128 8.29 -24.37 -1.00
N TYR A 129 8.32 -25.54 -0.37
CA TYR A 129 7.15 -26.42 -0.24
C TYR A 129 6.97 -26.79 1.23
N GLY A 130 5.84 -26.45 1.80
CA GLY A 130 5.51 -26.75 3.18
C GLY A 130 5.21 -28.23 3.42
N LYS A 131 4.57 -28.55 4.55
CA LYS A 131 4.25 -29.92 4.97
C LYS A 131 3.44 -30.71 3.95
N SER A 132 2.52 -30.00 3.25
CA SER A 132 1.62 -30.64 2.26
C SER A 132 2.29 -30.84 0.90
N GLY A 133 3.37 -30.14 0.59
CA GLY A 133 3.99 -30.06 -0.74
C GLY A 133 3.16 -29.29 -1.77
N ARG A 134 2.03 -28.73 -1.35
CA ARG A 134 1.18 -27.85 -2.17
C ARG A 134 2.00 -26.70 -2.74
N TYR A 135 1.82 -26.36 -4.01
CA TYR A 135 2.55 -25.25 -4.59
C TYR A 135 1.92 -23.92 -4.16
N ALA A 136 2.51 -23.34 -3.13
CA ALA A 136 2.06 -22.07 -2.54
C ALA A 136 3.26 -21.24 -2.02
N PRO A 137 4.24 -20.89 -2.89
CA PRO A 137 5.37 -20.07 -2.48
C PRO A 137 4.98 -18.62 -2.32
N TYR A 138 5.47 -18.01 -1.23
CA TYR A 138 5.43 -16.57 -0.97
C TYR A 138 6.83 -16.00 -1.16
N TRP A 139 7.05 -15.33 -2.26
CA TRP A 139 8.29 -14.64 -2.59
C TRP A 139 8.22 -13.20 -2.11
N SER A 140 9.18 -12.78 -1.29
CA SER A 140 9.26 -11.41 -0.76
C SER A 140 10.57 -10.74 -1.13
N LEU A 141 10.53 -9.40 -1.25
CA LEU A 141 11.70 -8.56 -1.48
C LEU A 141 11.75 -7.49 -0.40
N GLN A 142 12.80 -7.53 0.43
CA GLN A 142 13.05 -6.52 1.44
C GLN A 142 14.53 -6.14 1.45
N ASN A 143 14.83 -4.85 1.50
CA ASN A 143 16.21 -4.32 1.51
C ASN A 143 17.10 -4.85 0.35
N GLY A 144 16.50 -5.22 -0.77
CA GLY A 144 17.22 -5.79 -1.93
C GLY A 144 17.46 -7.30 -1.85
N GLU A 145 17.06 -7.95 -0.76
CA GLU A 145 17.15 -9.41 -0.59
C GLU A 145 15.82 -10.07 -0.92
N ILE A 146 15.89 -11.13 -1.71
CA ILE A 146 14.72 -11.97 -2.02
C ILE A 146 14.77 -13.19 -1.12
N ASP A 147 13.62 -13.46 -0.48
CA ASP A 147 13.39 -14.66 0.32
C ASP A 147 12.11 -15.37 -0.11
N VAL A 148 11.97 -16.63 0.28
CA VAL A 148 10.79 -17.45 0.00
C VAL A 148 10.38 -18.26 1.21
N GLU A 149 9.08 -18.30 1.46
CA GLU A 149 8.47 -19.16 2.45
C GLU A 149 7.23 -19.86 1.87
N PRO A 150 6.89 -21.07 2.32
CA PRO A 150 5.68 -21.74 1.89
C PRO A 150 4.49 -21.17 2.67
N LEU A 151 3.40 -20.85 1.98
CA LEU A 151 2.13 -20.55 2.63
C LEU A 151 1.48 -21.86 3.10
N GLU A 152 1.08 -21.92 4.35
CA GLU A 152 0.40 -23.05 4.96
C GLU A 152 -0.92 -22.60 5.58
N ASP A 153 -1.91 -23.49 5.69
CA ASP A 153 -3.19 -23.31 6.38
C ASP A 153 -4.04 -22.09 5.94
N PHE A 154 -3.86 -21.61 4.70
CA PHE A 154 -4.44 -20.37 4.16
C PHE A 154 -5.83 -20.53 3.53
N ASP A 155 -6.42 -21.71 3.48
CA ASP A 155 -7.67 -21.99 2.74
C ASP A 155 -8.86 -21.13 3.19
N ASN A 156 -8.84 -20.64 4.43
CA ASN A 156 -9.86 -19.78 5.02
C ASN A 156 -9.41 -18.33 5.17
N ASP A 157 -8.20 -18.00 4.75
CA ASP A 157 -7.72 -16.63 4.80
C ASP A 157 -8.49 -15.74 3.81
N VAL A 158 -8.81 -14.52 4.24
CA VAL A 158 -9.67 -13.61 3.50
C VAL A 158 -9.14 -13.33 2.08
N TRP A 159 -7.83 -13.23 1.92
CA TRP A 159 -7.20 -12.98 0.62
C TRP A 159 -7.41 -14.15 -0.35
N TYR A 160 -7.31 -15.40 0.11
CA TYR A 160 -7.48 -16.59 -0.71
C TYR A 160 -8.98 -16.90 -0.95
N ALA A 161 -9.73 -17.00 0.14
CA ALA A 161 -11.16 -17.30 0.09
C ALA A 161 -11.93 -16.22 -0.69
N GLY A 162 -11.58 -14.95 -0.55
CA GLY A 162 -12.24 -13.86 -1.25
C GLY A 162 -12.17 -14.00 -2.78
N ALA A 163 -11.00 -14.34 -3.34
CA ALA A 163 -10.84 -14.56 -4.77
C ALA A 163 -11.51 -15.87 -5.23
N ARG A 164 -11.40 -16.94 -4.43
CA ARG A 164 -12.05 -18.23 -4.72
C ARG A 164 -13.56 -18.10 -4.77
N ASP A 165 -14.15 -17.50 -3.75
CA ASP A 165 -15.60 -17.47 -3.57
C ASP A 165 -16.29 -16.47 -4.51
N THR A 166 -15.60 -15.39 -4.90
CA THR A 166 -16.10 -14.42 -5.88
C THR A 166 -15.84 -14.84 -7.33
N GLY A 167 -14.83 -15.65 -7.58
CA GLY A 167 -14.37 -16.01 -8.92
C GLY A 167 -13.80 -14.83 -9.71
N GLY A 168 -13.45 -13.74 -9.05
CA GLY A 168 -12.95 -12.50 -9.63
C GLY A 168 -11.78 -11.89 -8.86
N GLU A 169 -11.25 -10.80 -9.39
CA GLU A 169 -10.26 -9.99 -8.70
C GLU A 169 -10.73 -9.62 -7.29
N TYR A 170 -9.86 -9.78 -6.31
CA TYR A 170 -10.12 -9.45 -4.93
C TYR A 170 -9.00 -8.58 -4.38
N ILE A 171 -9.36 -7.51 -3.66
CA ILE A 171 -8.43 -6.65 -2.94
C ILE A 171 -8.75 -6.72 -1.45
N THR A 172 -7.74 -6.93 -0.63
CA THR A 172 -7.92 -6.95 0.84
C THR A 172 -7.96 -5.53 1.41
N ASP A 173 -8.61 -5.38 2.56
CA ASP A 173 -8.30 -4.23 3.42
C ASP A 173 -6.84 -4.26 3.83
N PRO A 174 -6.22 -3.10 4.16
CA PRO A 174 -4.85 -3.08 4.65
C PRO A 174 -4.69 -3.90 5.94
N PHE A 175 -3.66 -4.74 5.99
CA PHE A 175 -3.35 -5.59 7.14
C PHE A 175 -1.84 -5.65 7.38
N PHE A 176 -1.45 -6.02 8.61
CA PHE A 176 -0.05 -6.28 8.92
C PHE A 176 0.30 -7.73 8.63
N TYR A 177 1.38 -7.93 7.88
CA TYR A 177 1.98 -9.23 7.63
C TYR A 177 3.47 -9.18 7.96
N GLU A 178 4.01 -10.29 8.46
CA GLU A 178 5.43 -10.40 8.79
C GLU A 178 6.21 -10.80 7.53
N VAL A 179 6.99 -9.85 7.00
CA VAL A 179 7.85 -10.07 5.83
C VAL A 179 9.29 -10.14 6.31
N GLN A 180 9.95 -11.26 6.12
CA GLN A 180 11.35 -11.48 6.54
C GLN A 180 11.59 -11.04 8.01
N GLY A 181 10.68 -11.38 8.92
CA GLY A 181 10.77 -11.03 10.34
C GLY A 181 10.41 -9.59 10.70
N THR A 182 9.87 -8.80 9.76
CA THR A 182 9.46 -7.41 9.99
C THR A 182 7.97 -7.23 9.68
N PRO A 183 7.18 -6.66 10.60
CA PRO A 183 5.78 -6.38 10.32
C PRO A 183 5.64 -5.23 9.30
N VAL A 184 4.99 -5.51 8.18
CA VAL A 184 4.74 -4.57 7.08
C VAL A 184 3.23 -4.39 6.91
N LEU A 185 2.78 -3.14 6.81
CA LEU A 185 1.40 -2.83 6.45
C LEU A 185 1.26 -2.95 4.93
N MET A 186 0.39 -3.85 4.49
CA MET A 186 0.18 -4.14 3.07
C MET A 186 -1.28 -4.36 2.73
N THR A 187 -1.58 -4.34 1.44
CA THR A 187 -2.83 -4.84 0.86
C THR A 187 -2.48 -5.86 -0.23
N SER A 188 -3.31 -6.86 -0.41
CA SER A 188 -3.12 -7.89 -1.42
C SER A 188 -4.10 -7.70 -2.57
N LEU A 189 -3.58 -7.75 -3.79
CA LEU A 189 -4.33 -7.84 -5.03
C LEU A 189 -4.30 -9.28 -5.51
N VAL A 190 -5.44 -9.95 -5.53
CA VAL A 190 -5.55 -11.39 -5.76
C VAL A 190 -6.36 -11.66 -7.01
N PHE A 191 -5.81 -12.49 -7.90
CA PHE A 191 -6.42 -12.89 -9.15
C PHE A 191 -6.63 -14.41 -9.15
N PRO A 192 -7.86 -14.89 -9.30
CA PRO A 192 -8.13 -16.32 -9.39
C PRO A 192 -7.64 -16.89 -10.72
N ILE A 193 -7.07 -18.09 -10.68
CA ILE A 193 -6.78 -18.89 -11.85
C ILE A 193 -7.95 -19.87 -12.03
N ILE A 194 -8.71 -19.65 -13.08
CA ILE A 194 -9.89 -20.49 -13.41
C ILE A 194 -9.66 -21.10 -14.80
N ILE A 195 -9.76 -22.44 -14.86
CA ILE A 195 -9.63 -23.22 -16.10
C ILE A 195 -10.88 -24.09 -16.24
N ASP A 196 -11.54 -24.02 -17.38
CA ASP A 196 -12.77 -24.75 -17.70
C ASP A 196 -13.90 -24.59 -16.66
N GLY A 197 -13.91 -23.41 -15.97
CA GLY A 197 -14.87 -23.12 -14.91
C GLY A 197 -14.45 -23.57 -13.50
N ASP A 198 -13.38 -24.34 -13.39
CA ASP A 198 -12.83 -24.80 -12.11
C ASP A 198 -11.81 -23.79 -11.55
N PHE A 199 -11.98 -23.41 -10.30
CA PHE A 199 -10.97 -22.68 -9.55
C PHE A 199 -9.80 -23.62 -9.23
N ILE A 200 -8.60 -23.26 -9.65
CA ILE A 200 -7.40 -24.07 -9.45
C ILE A 200 -6.35 -23.42 -8.56
N GLY A 201 -6.47 -22.12 -8.32
CA GLY A 201 -5.53 -21.37 -7.49
C GLY A 201 -5.65 -19.87 -7.71
N ILE A 202 -4.66 -19.14 -7.19
CA ILE A 202 -4.56 -17.69 -7.31
C ILE A 202 -3.14 -17.24 -7.67
N VAL A 203 -3.04 -16.00 -8.16
CA VAL A 203 -1.83 -15.15 -8.14
C VAL A 203 -2.13 -13.90 -7.31
N SER A 204 -1.24 -13.56 -6.43
CA SER A 204 -1.37 -12.35 -5.62
C SER A 204 -0.07 -11.57 -5.60
#